data_c24118012f4fd94f75ffab3178833c16
#
_entry.id   c24118012f4fd94f75ffab3178833c16
#
_cell.length_a   1.000
_cell.length_b   1.000
_cell.length_c   1.000
_cell.angle_alpha   90.00
_cell.angle_beta   90.00
_cell.angle_gamma   90.00
#
_symmetry.space_group_name_H-M   'P 1'
#
loop_
_entity.id
_entity.type
_entity.pdbx_description
1 polymer ?
#
loop_
_entity_poly.entity_id
_entity_poly.type
_entity_poly.pdbx_seq_one_letter_code
_entity_poly.pdbx_strand_id
1 'polypeptide(L)'
;MSNSKRIISLTIVCVFAGAAIIVNLPGASVLSFTQTPQPPQRSRQDREALAKKPAPSGTLEDRLDKDDGYGIVLFYSMGIKGNLEVCGCPIHPLGGVARRAGYINAFRKRSPDAAILQVDAGYIFSDDLNPEGADLRGDARLMNDWIVRANQVMNLDVVNLSYRDLLYADTLLKSEARLKFEKSALISANVKAASAAHVNPAPYVIKIITGKRLPQPVRIAFIGLSDAAPDEHKDMVAKSGFVIADPLGAAKAALVEVRDKADVTVVVGYLKMQTVNKLAMQNADLDLIIAADDRGIVFDPRQVNNALVVYAAKETKHLGELRFYADAEGVVDRFTARYVELDGIIPDDPQMAEMTARARKEIDVVQTQLAEAEAVAMAGKVRATPYALSESCAQCHKAEYEVWKKSRHSHAFAVLEEKQRIFDSNCVGCHSLGYRDEGFVSVKATPQFANVHCESCHGPGAEHVKAPTAGNYKTPPKNQSCLVCHDRDNSPDFVFEKYWPVIAHNNSLKPAAATQDKTRGGVRRQVKKR
;
A
#
# COMPACT_ATOMS: atom_id res chain seq x y z
N MET A 1 -9.69 17.72 68.17
CA MET A 1 -9.43 18.01 66.76
C MET A 1 -8.29 17.08 66.34
N SER A 2 -8.65 15.91 65.75
CA SER A 2 -7.70 14.84 65.40
C SER A 2 -7.51 14.81 63.90
N ASN A 3 -6.32 15.16 63.42
CA ASN A 3 -5.93 15.05 62.04
C ASN A 3 -5.53 13.59 61.70
N SER A 4 -6.43 12.85 61.07
CA SER A 4 -6.14 11.53 60.54
C SER A 4 -5.47 11.70 59.17
N LYS A 5 -4.15 11.51 59.07
CA LYS A 5 -3.42 11.38 57.82
C LYS A 5 -3.75 10.03 57.17
N ARG A 6 -4.43 10.03 56.02
CA ARG A 6 -4.59 8.85 55.20
C ARG A 6 -3.28 8.57 54.48
N ILE A 7 -2.72 7.41 54.75
CA ILE A 7 -1.54 6.88 54.02
C ILE A 7 -2.07 6.24 52.73
N ILE A 8 -1.64 6.78 51.60
CA ILE A 8 -1.90 6.18 50.25
C ILE A 8 -0.69 5.31 49.95
N SER A 9 -0.92 4.03 49.82
CA SER A 9 0.10 3.04 49.35
C SER A 9 0.02 2.85 47.85
N LEU A 10 1.17 2.91 47.19
CA LEU A 10 1.32 2.69 45.76
C LEU A 10 1.85 1.28 45.52
N THR A 11 1.17 0.46 44.71
CA THR A 11 1.69 -0.83 44.27
C THR A 11 2.38 -0.67 42.93
N ILE A 12 3.70 -0.93 42.89
CA ILE A 12 4.48 -0.95 41.64
C ILE A 12 4.71 -2.42 41.28
N VAL A 13 4.26 -2.81 40.10
CA VAL A 13 4.53 -4.13 39.51
C VAL A 13 5.62 -3.95 38.45
N CYS A 14 6.82 -4.44 38.74
CA CYS A 14 7.91 -4.54 37.78
C CYS A 14 8.01 -6.00 37.29
N VAL A 15 7.84 -6.22 36.00
CA VAL A 15 8.05 -7.53 35.38
C VAL A 15 9.43 -7.54 34.72
N PHE A 16 10.36 -8.30 35.27
CA PHE A 16 11.63 -8.64 34.63
C PHE A 16 11.80 -10.16 34.55
N ALA A 17 12.04 -10.64 33.33
CA ALA A 17 12.60 -11.97 33.02
C ALA A 17 12.07 -13.15 33.87
N GLY A 18 10.77 -13.38 33.85
CA GLY A 18 10.21 -14.67 34.33
C GLY A 18 9.94 -14.79 35.81
N ALA A 19 10.12 -13.76 36.64
CA ALA A 19 9.72 -13.76 38.05
C ALA A 19 8.94 -12.48 38.38
N ALA A 20 7.71 -12.64 38.84
CA ALA A 20 6.92 -11.52 39.38
C ALA A 20 7.19 -11.37 40.87
N ILE A 21 7.77 -10.27 41.28
CA ILE A 21 7.90 -9.90 42.70
C ILE A 21 6.72 -8.97 43.01
N ILE A 22 5.79 -9.43 43.81
CA ILE A 22 4.65 -8.61 44.29
C ILE A 22 5.08 -7.99 45.61
N VAL A 23 5.24 -6.67 45.62
CA VAL A 23 5.45 -5.90 46.85
C VAL A 23 4.10 -5.27 47.21
N ASN A 24 3.52 -5.74 48.29
CA ASN A 24 2.28 -5.17 48.83
C ASN A 24 2.59 -4.01 49.77
N LEU A 25 2.15 -2.82 49.40
CA LEU A 25 2.16 -1.64 50.25
C LEU A 25 0.72 -1.32 50.68
N PRO A 26 0.44 -1.12 51.99
CA PRO A 26 -0.94 -0.95 52.44
C PRO A 26 -1.55 0.37 51.98
N GLY A 27 -2.76 0.29 51.32
CA GLY A 27 -3.63 1.44 51.02
C GLY A 27 -3.85 1.79 49.53
N ALA A 28 -3.40 0.99 48.56
CA ALA A 28 -3.66 1.25 47.14
C ALA A 28 -4.90 0.50 46.63
N SER A 29 -5.82 1.23 46.00
CA SER A 29 -6.91 0.65 45.24
C SER A 29 -6.34 0.07 43.93
N VAL A 30 -6.58 -1.21 43.69
CA VAL A 30 -6.20 -1.87 42.43
C VAL A 30 -7.09 -1.31 41.31
N LEU A 31 -6.53 -0.47 40.45
CA LEU A 31 -7.14 -0.16 39.18
C LEU A 31 -6.97 -1.39 38.27
N SER A 32 -8.03 -2.15 38.09
CA SER A 32 -8.09 -3.20 37.08
C SER A 32 -7.95 -2.57 35.69
N PHE A 33 -6.77 -2.67 35.09
CA PHE A 33 -6.64 -2.44 33.67
C PHE A 33 -7.35 -3.59 32.95
N THR A 34 -8.55 -3.36 32.49
CA THR A 34 -9.18 -4.24 31.51
C THR A 34 -8.28 -4.23 30.28
N GLN A 35 -7.72 -5.39 29.94
CA GLN A 35 -6.99 -5.59 28.69
C GLN A 35 -7.90 -5.12 27.55
N THR A 36 -7.44 -4.15 26.79
CA THR A 36 -8.08 -3.77 25.52
C THR A 36 -8.21 -5.05 24.70
N PRO A 37 -9.39 -5.40 24.17
CA PRO A 37 -9.55 -6.55 23.33
C PRO A 37 -8.56 -6.44 22.16
N GLN A 38 -7.63 -7.37 22.05
CA GLN A 38 -6.82 -7.50 20.84
C GLN A 38 -7.79 -7.80 19.69
N PRO A 39 -7.63 -7.14 18.53
CA PRO A 39 -8.43 -7.48 17.37
C PRO A 39 -8.28 -8.98 17.11
N PRO A 40 -9.36 -9.70 16.77
CA PRO A 40 -9.32 -11.13 16.55
C PRO A 40 -8.24 -11.49 15.55
N GLN A 41 -7.24 -12.22 15.99
CA GLN A 41 -6.24 -12.79 15.07
C GLN A 41 -7.00 -13.78 14.19
N ARG A 42 -7.10 -13.48 12.88
CA ARG A 42 -7.71 -14.40 11.92
C ARG A 42 -7.07 -15.78 12.04
N SER A 43 -7.88 -16.79 12.14
CA SER A 43 -7.43 -18.16 12.23
C SER A 43 -6.61 -18.56 10.99
N ARG A 44 -5.80 -19.60 11.10
CA ARG A 44 -5.06 -20.17 9.96
C ARG A 44 -6.01 -20.55 8.82
N GLN A 45 -7.22 -21.01 9.14
CA GLN A 45 -8.27 -21.34 8.17
C GLN A 45 -8.81 -20.11 7.43
N ASP A 46 -8.96 -18.96 8.10
CA ASP A 46 -9.37 -17.71 7.46
C ASP A 46 -8.30 -17.18 6.49
N ARG A 47 -7.01 -17.40 6.79
CA ARG A 47 -5.91 -17.04 5.89
C ARG A 47 -5.83 -17.97 4.68
N GLU A 48 -6.10 -19.26 4.85
CA GLU A 48 -6.15 -20.26 3.78
C GLU A 48 -7.39 -20.09 2.89
N ALA A 49 -8.53 -19.67 3.43
CA ALA A 49 -9.74 -19.34 2.68
C ALA A 49 -9.56 -18.09 1.79
N LEU A 50 -8.78 -17.09 2.27
CA LEU A 50 -8.43 -15.90 1.48
C LEU A 50 -7.43 -16.21 0.35
N ALA A 51 -6.64 -17.28 0.45
CA ALA A 51 -5.68 -17.71 -0.57
C ALA A 51 -6.33 -18.42 -1.78
N LYS A 52 -7.62 -18.75 -1.71
CA LYS A 52 -8.37 -19.44 -2.77
C LYS A 52 -9.43 -18.53 -3.39
N LYS A 53 -9.07 -17.33 -3.86
CA LYS A 53 -9.95 -16.68 -4.83
C LYS A 53 -9.78 -17.35 -6.19
N PRO A 54 -10.88 -17.82 -6.82
CA PRO A 54 -10.84 -18.28 -8.20
C PRO A 54 -10.33 -17.16 -9.11
N ALA A 55 -9.83 -17.52 -10.30
CA ALA A 55 -9.56 -16.58 -11.39
C ALA A 55 -10.76 -15.63 -11.56
N PRO A 56 -10.56 -14.37 -11.99
CA PRO A 56 -11.65 -13.42 -12.13
C PRO A 56 -12.75 -14.03 -12.98
N SER A 57 -13.89 -14.27 -12.36
CA SER A 57 -15.08 -14.80 -12.98
C SER A 57 -16.14 -13.71 -12.99
N GLY A 58 -16.94 -13.66 -14.04
CA GLY A 58 -18.01 -12.69 -14.18
C GLY A 58 -17.84 -11.78 -15.40
N THR A 59 -18.70 -10.82 -15.49
CA THR A 59 -18.77 -9.83 -16.59
C THR A 59 -18.50 -8.42 -16.07
N LEU A 60 -18.33 -7.46 -16.97
CA LEU A 60 -18.27 -6.04 -16.61
C LEU A 60 -19.54 -5.59 -15.86
N GLU A 61 -20.71 -6.12 -16.25
CA GLU A 61 -21.99 -5.83 -15.57
C GLU A 61 -22.00 -6.29 -14.12
N ASP A 62 -21.37 -7.44 -13.82
CA ASP A 62 -21.23 -7.91 -12.43
C ASP A 62 -20.32 -6.98 -11.63
N ARG A 63 -19.32 -6.36 -12.28
CA ARG A 63 -18.44 -5.37 -11.64
C ARG A 63 -19.15 -4.05 -11.39
N LEU A 64 -20.03 -3.61 -12.28
CA LEU A 64 -20.79 -2.35 -12.18
C LEU A 64 -21.90 -2.43 -11.12
N ASP A 65 -22.41 -3.64 -10.84
CA ASP A 65 -23.51 -3.89 -9.90
C ASP A 65 -24.83 -3.18 -10.27
N LYS A 66 -25.83 -3.28 -9.41
CA LYS A 66 -27.14 -2.68 -9.65
C LYS A 66 -27.13 -1.18 -9.39
N ASP A 67 -27.86 -0.48 -10.23
CA ASP A 67 -28.26 0.89 -9.96
C ASP A 67 -29.52 0.87 -9.09
N ASP A 68 -29.35 1.16 -7.80
CA ASP A 68 -30.40 1.08 -6.78
C ASP A 68 -30.85 2.46 -6.25
N GLY A 69 -30.58 3.52 -7.04
CA GLY A 69 -31.12 4.86 -6.77
C GLY A 69 -30.19 5.81 -6.01
N TYR A 70 -28.91 5.49 -5.82
CA TYR A 70 -27.94 6.41 -5.24
C TYR A 70 -27.84 7.73 -6.03
N GLY A 71 -27.72 8.85 -5.32
CA GLY A 71 -27.60 10.18 -5.94
C GLY A 71 -26.16 10.56 -6.26
N ILE A 72 -25.20 10.12 -5.42
CA ILE A 72 -23.78 10.40 -5.57
C ILE A 72 -22.98 9.11 -5.45
N VAL A 73 -21.94 8.98 -6.27
CA VAL A 73 -20.91 7.94 -6.13
C VAL A 73 -19.55 8.59 -6.01
N LEU A 74 -18.81 8.20 -4.98
CA LEU A 74 -17.46 8.63 -4.72
C LEU A 74 -16.51 7.45 -4.93
N PHE A 75 -15.67 7.52 -5.97
CA PHE A 75 -14.58 6.59 -6.19
C PHE A 75 -13.34 7.05 -5.44
N TYR A 76 -12.70 6.13 -4.70
CA TYR A 76 -11.50 6.45 -3.93
C TYR A 76 -10.37 5.45 -4.15
N SER A 77 -9.14 5.96 -4.08
CA SER A 77 -7.89 5.21 -4.29
C SER A 77 -6.77 5.74 -3.41
N MET A 78 -5.63 5.05 -3.44
CA MET A 78 -4.38 5.50 -2.83
C MET A 78 -3.17 4.88 -3.53
N GLY A 79 -1.98 5.46 -3.29
CA GLY A 79 -0.71 4.80 -3.52
C GLY A 79 -0.44 4.41 -4.96
N ILE A 80 -0.73 5.29 -5.93
CA ILE A 80 -0.37 5.09 -7.34
C ILE A 80 1.16 5.08 -7.49
N LYS A 81 1.89 5.82 -6.62
CA LYS A 81 3.36 5.86 -6.57
C LYS A 81 4.03 6.20 -7.90
N GLY A 82 3.41 7.05 -8.70
CA GLY A 82 3.88 7.34 -10.04
C GLY A 82 3.60 6.24 -11.09
N ASN A 83 3.00 5.10 -10.71
CA ASN A 83 2.76 4.00 -11.63
C ASN A 83 1.42 4.14 -12.38
N LEU A 84 1.49 4.27 -13.71
CA LEU A 84 0.32 4.39 -14.58
C LEU A 84 -0.23 3.06 -15.06
N GLU A 85 0.61 2.02 -15.06
CA GLU A 85 0.33 0.74 -15.69
C GLU A 85 -0.25 -0.28 -14.72
N VAL A 86 -0.75 -1.38 -15.27
CA VAL A 86 -1.15 -2.55 -14.48
C VAL A 86 0.03 -3.10 -13.70
N CYS A 87 -0.21 -3.52 -12.48
CA CYS A 87 0.79 -4.04 -11.55
C CYS A 87 0.45 -5.47 -11.11
N GLY A 88 1.44 -6.18 -10.61
CA GLY A 88 1.28 -7.51 -10.02
C GLY A 88 1.63 -8.66 -10.95
N CYS A 89 1.16 -9.83 -10.55
CA CYS A 89 1.45 -11.09 -11.23
C CYS A 89 1.00 -11.07 -12.70
N PRO A 90 1.84 -11.52 -13.66
CA PRO A 90 1.44 -11.60 -15.07
C PRO A 90 0.20 -12.46 -15.34
N ILE A 91 -0.14 -13.38 -14.44
CA ILE A 91 -1.34 -14.23 -14.54
C ILE A 91 -2.60 -13.46 -14.12
N HIS A 92 -2.46 -12.53 -13.15
CA HIS A 92 -3.54 -11.70 -12.64
C HIS A 92 -3.09 -10.23 -12.55
N PRO A 93 -2.90 -9.55 -13.70
CA PRO A 93 -2.51 -8.15 -13.69
C PRO A 93 -3.68 -7.29 -13.23
N LEU A 94 -3.48 -6.54 -12.13
CA LEU A 94 -4.48 -5.68 -11.52
C LEU A 94 -4.13 -4.20 -11.67
N GLY A 95 -5.14 -3.35 -11.58
CA GLY A 95 -4.95 -1.90 -11.53
C GLY A 95 -4.70 -1.27 -12.89
N GLY A 96 -3.95 -0.16 -12.86
CA GLY A 96 -3.67 0.68 -14.02
C GLY A 96 -4.71 1.79 -14.23
N VAL A 97 -4.20 2.99 -14.57
CA VAL A 97 -5.09 4.16 -14.74
C VAL A 97 -6.02 4.03 -15.95
N ALA A 98 -5.60 3.30 -17.00
CA ALA A 98 -6.43 3.05 -18.18
C ALA A 98 -7.66 2.20 -17.83
N ARG A 99 -7.46 1.16 -17.02
CA ARG A 99 -8.53 0.30 -16.55
C ARG A 99 -9.45 1.01 -15.56
N ARG A 100 -8.88 1.80 -14.65
CA ARG A 100 -9.65 2.68 -13.75
C ARG A 100 -10.56 3.62 -14.54
N ALA A 101 -10.03 4.30 -15.55
CA ALA A 101 -10.82 5.18 -16.42
C ALA A 101 -11.90 4.41 -17.19
N GLY A 102 -11.57 3.22 -17.70
CA GLY A 102 -12.52 2.33 -18.37
C GLY A 102 -13.70 1.96 -17.48
N TYR A 103 -13.43 1.57 -16.23
CA TYR A 103 -14.47 1.28 -15.24
C TYR A 103 -15.37 2.50 -14.96
N ILE A 104 -14.78 3.64 -14.65
CA ILE A 104 -15.53 4.87 -14.34
C ILE A 104 -16.35 5.33 -15.53
N ASN A 105 -15.84 5.22 -16.76
CA ASN A 105 -16.58 5.54 -17.98
C ASN A 105 -17.74 4.55 -18.24
N ALA A 106 -17.54 3.27 -17.98
CA ALA A 106 -18.62 2.28 -18.04
C ALA A 106 -19.69 2.56 -16.98
N PHE A 107 -19.27 2.87 -15.76
CA PHE A 107 -20.17 3.26 -14.67
C PHE A 107 -20.98 4.52 -15.01
N ARG A 108 -20.36 5.54 -15.59
CA ARG A 108 -21.04 6.78 -16.02
C ARG A 108 -22.10 6.52 -17.08
N LYS A 109 -21.87 5.55 -17.98
CA LYS A 109 -22.87 5.10 -18.97
C LYS A 109 -24.00 4.31 -18.32
N ARG A 110 -23.69 3.51 -17.31
CA ARG A 110 -24.65 2.67 -16.56
C ARG A 110 -25.58 3.52 -15.69
N SER A 111 -25.06 4.54 -15.05
CA SER A 111 -25.78 5.41 -14.09
C SER A 111 -25.58 6.90 -14.44
N PRO A 112 -26.17 7.36 -15.55
CA PRO A 112 -25.91 8.70 -16.08
C PRO A 112 -26.50 9.83 -15.22
N ASP A 113 -27.41 9.49 -14.32
CA ASP A 113 -28.10 10.44 -13.45
C ASP A 113 -27.43 10.57 -12.05
N ALA A 114 -26.46 9.72 -11.74
CA ALA A 114 -25.67 9.82 -10.52
C ALA A 114 -24.53 10.82 -10.69
N ALA A 115 -24.29 11.65 -9.68
CA ALA A 115 -23.12 12.50 -9.61
C ALA A 115 -21.88 11.64 -9.24
N ILE A 116 -20.76 11.87 -9.93
CA ILE A 116 -19.53 11.11 -9.71
C ILE A 116 -18.43 12.02 -9.17
N LEU A 117 -17.82 11.61 -8.06
CA LEU A 117 -16.62 12.22 -7.47
C LEU A 117 -15.48 11.20 -7.47
N GLN A 118 -14.25 11.70 -7.56
CA GLN A 118 -13.03 10.91 -7.48
C GLN A 118 -12.07 11.50 -6.45
N VAL A 119 -11.59 10.68 -5.53
CA VAL A 119 -10.73 11.09 -4.41
C VAL A 119 -9.51 10.19 -4.32
N ASP A 120 -8.33 10.77 -4.05
CA ASP A 120 -7.13 10.01 -3.71
C ASP A 120 -6.69 10.32 -2.28
N ALA A 121 -6.42 9.26 -1.51
CA ALA A 121 -6.09 9.37 -0.09
C ALA A 121 -4.60 9.65 0.18
N GLY A 122 -3.77 9.79 -0.86
CA GLY A 122 -2.36 10.13 -0.77
C GLY A 122 -1.42 9.03 -1.23
N TYR A 123 -0.11 9.37 -1.26
CA TYR A 123 0.96 8.57 -1.86
C TYR A 123 0.72 8.36 -3.37
N ILE A 124 0.26 9.41 -4.02
CA ILE A 124 -0.04 9.39 -5.45
C ILE A 124 1.23 9.50 -6.30
N PHE A 125 2.26 10.17 -5.77
CA PHE A 125 3.51 10.43 -6.45
C PHE A 125 4.62 9.45 -6.08
N SER A 126 5.55 9.20 -7.02
CA SER A 126 6.80 8.51 -6.71
C SER A 126 7.67 9.39 -5.82
N ASP A 127 8.26 8.78 -4.80
CA ASP A 127 9.20 9.40 -3.87
C ASP A 127 10.62 8.82 -4.02
N ASP A 128 10.92 8.23 -5.17
CA ASP A 128 12.25 7.68 -5.48
C ASP A 128 13.29 8.79 -5.60
N LEU A 129 14.29 8.72 -4.72
CA LEU A 129 15.39 9.68 -4.64
C LEU A 129 16.53 9.31 -5.59
N ASN A 130 17.32 10.32 -5.96
CA ASN A 130 18.62 10.11 -6.60
C ASN A 130 19.59 9.40 -5.60
N PRO A 131 20.69 8.80 -6.07
CA PRO A 131 21.63 8.08 -5.22
C PRO A 131 22.21 8.90 -4.06
N GLU A 132 22.29 10.22 -4.22
CA GLU A 132 22.78 11.15 -3.19
C GLU A 132 21.70 11.46 -2.13
N GLY A 133 20.46 11.00 -2.37
CA GLY A 133 19.34 11.16 -1.45
C GLY A 133 18.87 12.61 -1.28
N ALA A 134 19.26 13.50 -2.19
CA ALA A 134 19.02 14.94 -2.06
C ALA A 134 17.75 15.40 -2.77
N ASP A 135 17.34 14.75 -3.86
CA ASP A 135 16.21 15.16 -4.70
C ASP A 135 15.55 13.96 -5.37
N LEU A 136 14.36 14.15 -5.94
CA LEU A 136 13.70 13.13 -6.75
C LEU A 136 14.58 12.72 -7.92
N ARG A 137 14.64 11.43 -8.18
CA ARG A 137 15.27 10.87 -9.37
C ARG A 137 14.55 11.37 -10.62
N GLY A 138 15.29 11.58 -11.72
CA GLY A 138 14.74 12.19 -12.92
C GLY A 138 13.54 11.44 -13.53
N ASP A 139 13.56 10.11 -13.52
CA ASP A 139 12.44 9.28 -13.96
C ASP A 139 11.24 9.35 -13.00
N ALA A 140 11.46 9.42 -11.69
CA ALA A 140 10.39 9.61 -10.70
C ALA A 140 9.68 10.97 -10.91
N ARG A 141 10.43 12.02 -11.17
CA ARG A 141 9.87 13.33 -11.50
C ARG A 141 9.01 13.28 -12.77
N LEU A 142 9.50 12.62 -13.83
CA LEU A 142 8.75 12.45 -15.08
C LEU A 142 7.50 11.57 -14.88
N MET A 143 7.59 10.50 -14.08
CA MET A 143 6.42 9.70 -13.71
C MET A 143 5.35 10.57 -13.03
N ASN A 144 5.77 11.43 -12.09
CA ASN A 144 4.86 12.31 -11.38
C ASN A 144 4.18 13.32 -12.32
N ASP A 145 4.92 13.88 -13.30
CA ASP A 145 4.37 14.75 -14.34
C ASP A 145 3.28 14.03 -15.16
N TRP A 146 3.51 12.77 -15.50
CA TRP A 146 2.52 11.95 -16.20
C TRP A 146 1.30 11.60 -15.35
N ILE A 147 1.49 11.34 -14.04
CA ILE A 147 0.37 11.14 -13.09
C ILE A 147 -0.52 12.39 -13.04
N VAL A 148 0.06 13.57 -12.99
CA VAL A 148 -0.71 14.83 -13.02
C VAL A 148 -1.57 14.93 -14.28
N ARG A 149 -0.98 14.65 -15.46
CA ARG A 149 -1.70 14.67 -16.73
C ARG A 149 -2.83 13.62 -16.77
N ALA A 150 -2.56 12.41 -16.30
CA ALA A 150 -3.55 11.35 -16.24
C ALA A 150 -4.75 11.72 -15.33
N ASN A 151 -4.46 12.30 -14.16
CA ASN A 151 -5.49 12.73 -13.22
C ASN A 151 -6.35 13.91 -13.75
N GLN A 152 -5.76 14.80 -14.54
CA GLN A 152 -6.52 15.85 -15.24
C GLN A 152 -7.52 15.26 -16.24
N VAL A 153 -7.10 14.25 -17.03
CA VAL A 153 -7.99 13.55 -17.97
C VAL A 153 -9.09 12.76 -17.26
N MET A 154 -8.77 12.11 -16.13
CA MET A 154 -9.74 11.40 -15.31
C MET A 154 -10.70 12.32 -14.55
N ASN A 155 -10.41 13.63 -14.44
CA ASN A 155 -11.13 14.59 -13.60
C ASN A 155 -11.14 14.18 -12.13
N LEU A 156 -9.97 13.94 -11.55
CA LEU A 156 -9.82 13.69 -10.12
C LEU A 156 -10.19 14.96 -9.33
N ASP A 157 -11.11 14.84 -8.37
CA ASP A 157 -11.71 16.00 -7.68
C ASP A 157 -10.90 16.46 -6.47
N VAL A 158 -10.37 15.50 -5.69
CA VAL A 158 -9.67 15.76 -4.43
C VAL A 158 -8.46 14.84 -4.30
N VAL A 159 -7.32 15.42 -3.91
CA VAL A 159 -6.08 14.70 -3.60
C VAL A 159 -5.60 15.10 -2.23
N ASN A 160 -5.53 14.16 -1.31
CA ASN A 160 -4.85 14.36 -0.04
C ASN A 160 -3.33 14.27 -0.23
N LEU A 161 -2.58 15.21 0.31
CA LEU A 161 -1.12 15.15 0.34
C LEU A 161 -0.66 14.42 1.60
N SER A 162 -0.05 13.26 1.41
CA SER A 162 0.61 12.48 2.45
C SER A 162 2.07 12.90 2.62
N TYR A 163 2.73 12.40 3.68
CA TYR A 163 4.16 12.63 3.86
C TYR A 163 5.00 12.07 2.69
N ARG A 164 4.48 11.09 1.95
CA ARG A 164 5.14 10.49 0.78
C ARG A 164 5.11 11.38 -0.47
N ASP A 165 4.19 12.35 -0.51
CA ASP A 165 3.98 13.21 -1.67
C ASP A 165 4.81 14.50 -1.62
N LEU A 166 5.41 14.83 -0.47
CA LEU A 166 5.91 16.17 -0.17
C LEU A 166 7.08 16.62 -1.04
N LEU A 167 7.94 15.70 -1.49
CA LEU A 167 9.04 16.04 -2.39
C LEU A 167 8.59 16.59 -3.75
N TYR A 168 7.38 16.23 -4.18
CA TYR A 168 6.81 16.71 -5.44
C TYR A 168 5.72 17.77 -5.23
N ALA A 169 5.13 17.82 -4.03
CA ALA A 169 4.02 18.70 -3.70
C ALA A 169 4.35 20.19 -3.92
N ASP A 170 5.56 20.63 -3.59
CA ASP A 170 5.99 22.01 -3.77
C ASP A 170 5.96 22.44 -5.25
N THR A 171 6.33 21.55 -6.17
CA THR A 171 6.22 21.77 -7.61
C THR A 171 4.77 22.05 -8.01
N LEU A 172 3.81 21.29 -7.49
CA LEU A 172 2.39 21.47 -7.81
C LEU A 172 1.80 22.73 -7.19
N LEU A 173 2.14 23.01 -5.94
CA LEU A 173 1.60 24.13 -5.19
C LEU A 173 2.10 25.48 -5.72
N LYS A 174 3.31 25.51 -6.32
CA LYS A 174 3.93 26.72 -6.89
C LYS A 174 3.73 26.90 -8.39
N SER A 175 3.41 25.84 -9.13
CA SER A 175 3.38 25.87 -10.59
C SER A 175 2.23 26.71 -11.13
N GLU A 176 2.56 27.80 -11.82
CA GLU A 176 1.57 28.64 -12.50
C GLU A 176 1.13 28.12 -13.86
N ALA A 177 1.89 27.25 -14.54
CA ALA A 177 1.74 27.16 -15.98
C ALA A 177 1.65 25.76 -16.60
N ARG A 178 2.24 24.72 -16.04
CA ARG A 178 2.37 23.43 -16.76
C ARG A 178 1.64 22.24 -16.18
N LEU A 179 1.39 22.24 -14.89
CA LEU A 179 0.86 21.11 -14.15
C LEU A 179 -0.25 21.58 -13.20
N LYS A 180 -1.22 22.32 -13.73
CA LYS A 180 -2.36 22.72 -12.93
C LYS A 180 -3.27 21.51 -12.74
N PHE A 181 -3.44 21.08 -11.52
CA PHE A 181 -4.62 20.34 -11.11
C PHE A 181 -5.81 21.31 -11.13
N GLU A 182 -6.17 21.84 -12.33
CA GLU A 182 -7.18 22.90 -12.45
C GLU A 182 -8.54 22.51 -11.87
N LYS A 183 -8.84 21.21 -11.87
CA LYS A 183 -10.09 20.66 -11.38
C LYS A 183 -9.94 19.94 -10.04
N SER A 184 -8.72 19.58 -9.63
CA SER A 184 -8.43 18.84 -8.40
C SER A 184 -8.04 19.76 -7.27
N ALA A 185 -8.62 19.57 -6.10
CA ALA A 185 -8.18 20.23 -4.88
C ALA A 185 -7.06 19.42 -4.21
N LEU A 186 -5.89 20.05 -4.02
CA LEU A 186 -4.80 19.49 -3.20
C LEU A 186 -5.04 19.91 -1.75
N ILE A 187 -5.28 18.95 -0.86
CA ILE A 187 -5.63 19.20 0.52
C ILE A 187 -4.69 18.52 1.51
N SER A 188 -4.39 19.20 2.62
CA SER A 188 -3.88 18.60 3.85
C SER A 188 -4.00 19.60 5.01
N ALA A 189 -4.71 19.26 6.06
CA ALA A 189 -4.91 20.17 7.20
C ALA A 189 -3.68 20.25 8.10
N ASN A 190 -2.84 19.22 8.11
CA ASN A 190 -1.69 19.13 9.02
C ASN A 190 -0.32 19.13 8.34
N VAL A 191 -0.24 19.15 7.02
CA VAL A 191 0.99 19.48 6.29
C VAL A 191 1.13 21.00 6.25
N LYS A 192 2.26 21.51 6.70
CA LYS A 192 2.54 22.94 6.77
C LYS A 192 3.88 23.27 6.13
N ALA A 193 3.93 24.37 5.40
CA ALA A 193 5.18 24.91 4.87
C ALA A 193 6.14 25.26 6.02
N ALA A 194 7.38 24.80 5.94
CA ALA A 194 8.40 25.07 6.96
C ALA A 194 8.93 26.51 6.89
N SER A 195 8.73 27.18 5.74
CA SER A 195 9.15 28.56 5.51
C SER A 195 8.25 29.25 4.47
N ALA A 196 8.37 30.56 4.35
CA ALA A 196 7.66 31.36 3.33
C ALA A 196 8.06 31.03 1.86
N ALA A 197 9.11 30.20 1.67
CA ALA A 197 9.51 29.74 0.35
C ALA A 197 8.56 28.67 -0.21
N HIS A 198 7.70 28.08 0.61
CA HIS A 198 6.76 27.01 0.26
C HIS A 198 5.31 27.45 0.47
N VAL A 199 4.39 26.85 -0.27
CA VAL A 199 2.95 27.17 -0.21
C VAL A 199 2.24 26.08 0.60
N ASN A 200 1.39 26.50 1.56
CA ASN A 200 0.54 25.54 2.31
C ASN A 200 -0.54 24.94 1.40
N PRO A 201 -0.79 23.64 1.48
CA PRO A 201 -2.00 23.08 0.89
C PRO A 201 -3.24 23.61 1.62
N ALA A 202 -4.39 23.59 0.94
CA ALA A 202 -5.65 23.92 1.59
C ALA A 202 -5.96 22.87 2.69
N PRO A 203 -6.45 23.25 3.88
CA PRO A 203 -6.76 22.28 4.93
C PRO A 203 -7.94 21.36 4.57
N TYR A 204 -8.87 21.89 3.81
CA TYR A 204 -10.07 21.20 3.33
C TYR A 204 -10.59 21.84 2.04
N VAL A 205 -11.50 21.17 1.37
CA VAL A 205 -12.31 21.71 0.27
C VAL A 205 -13.77 21.32 0.48
N ILE A 206 -14.70 22.21 0.13
CA ILE A 206 -16.12 21.91 0.09
C ILE A 206 -16.55 21.81 -1.37
N LYS A 207 -17.06 20.65 -1.76
CA LYS A 207 -17.63 20.40 -3.09
C LYS A 207 -19.16 20.49 -2.98
N ILE A 208 -19.77 21.29 -3.85
CA ILE A 208 -21.23 21.40 -3.96
C ILE A 208 -21.65 20.50 -5.11
N ILE A 209 -22.38 19.44 -4.78
CA ILE A 209 -22.77 18.40 -5.72
C ILE A 209 -24.23 18.59 -6.09
N THR A 210 -24.47 18.68 -7.40
CA THR A 210 -25.81 18.70 -7.99
C THR A 210 -25.97 17.50 -8.88
N GLY A 211 -27.17 16.97 -9.02
CA GLY A 211 -27.47 15.81 -9.86
C GLY A 211 -28.95 15.62 -10.01
N LYS A 212 -29.36 14.87 -11.04
CA LYS A 212 -30.80 14.64 -11.31
C LYS A 212 -31.51 13.85 -10.20
N ARG A 213 -30.76 13.09 -9.40
CA ARG A 213 -31.26 12.29 -8.28
C ARG A 213 -31.13 12.99 -6.93
N LEU A 214 -30.68 14.25 -6.93
CA LEU A 214 -30.54 15.05 -5.73
C LEU A 214 -31.60 16.15 -5.77
N PRO A 215 -32.60 16.13 -4.84
CA PRO A 215 -33.64 17.16 -4.76
C PRO A 215 -33.06 18.55 -4.51
N GLN A 216 -31.91 18.63 -3.82
CA GLN A 216 -31.16 19.85 -3.57
C GLN A 216 -29.65 19.59 -3.65
N PRO A 217 -28.82 20.64 -3.81
CA PRO A 217 -27.37 20.49 -3.78
C PRO A 217 -26.88 19.93 -2.45
N VAL A 218 -25.95 18.96 -2.49
CA VAL A 218 -25.30 18.38 -1.31
C VAL A 218 -23.89 18.97 -1.18
N ARG A 219 -23.58 19.54 -0.02
CA ARG A 219 -22.26 20.11 0.31
C ARG A 219 -21.42 19.07 1.03
N ILE A 220 -20.32 18.63 0.42
CA ILE A 220 -19.42 17.64 1.00
C ILE A 220 -18.09 18.32 1.33
N ALA A 221 -17.71 18.33 2.60
CA ALA A 221 -16.40 18.80 3.05
C ALA A 221 -15.40 17.63 3.05
N PHE A 222 -14.28 17.79 2.35
CA PHE A 222 -13.15 16.88 2.37
C PHE A 222 -12.01 17.50 3.15
N ILE A 223 -11.59 16.87 4.25
CA ILE A 223 -10.51 17.31 5.12
C ILE A 223 -9.32 16.36 4.89
N GLY A 224 -8.18 16.90 4.46
CA GLY A 224 -6.97 16.12 4.20
C GLY A 224 -6.13 15.92 5.45
N LEU A 225 -5.58 14.71 5.66
CA LEU A 225 -4.69 14.42 6.80
C LEU A 225 -3.56 13.46 6.41
N SER A 226 -2.43 13.60 7.10
CA SER A 226 -1.29 12.66 7.03
C SER A 226 -0.81 12.32 8.44
N ASP A 227 -0.52 11.06 8.72
CA ASP A 227 0.28 10.71 9.88
C ASP A 227 1.72 11.22 9.72
N ALA A 228 2.43 11.33 10.83
CA ALA A 228 3.86 11.62 10.81
C ALA A 228 4.62 10.52 10.08
N ALA A 229 5.65 10.93 9.33
CA ALA A 229 6.55 10.00 8.68
C ALA A 229 7.26 9.09 9.70
N PRO A 230 7.39 7.79 9.43
CA PRO A 230 8.22 6.90 10.24
C PRO A 230 9.70 7.29 10.11
N ASP A 231 10.55 6.74 10.99
CA ASP A 231 11.94 7.17 11.11
C ASP A 231 12.72 7.08 9.78
N GLU A 232 12.49 6.04 9.01
CA GLU A 232 13.10 5.83 7.70
C GLU A 232 12.77 6.89 6.64
N HIS A 233 11.71 7.70 6.85
CA HIS A 233 11.28 8.75 5.93
C HIS A 233 11.42 10.17 6.49
N LYS A 234 11.93 10.34 7.71
CA LYS A 234 12.09 11.67 8.34
C LYS A 234 12.99 12.61 7.55
N ASP A 235 14.10 12.09 7.03
CA ASP A 235 15.04 12.88 6.22
C ASP A 235 14.41 13.35 4.93
N MET A 236 13.57 12.52 4.30
CA MET A 236 12.82 12.89 3.11
C MET A 236 11.86 14.05 3.40
N VAL A 237 11.11 13.97 4.50
CA VAL A 237 10.20 15.06 4.91
C VAL A 237 10.98 16.32 5.24
N ALA A 238 12.09 16.22 5.96
CA ALA A 238 12.94 17.40 6.28
C ALA A 238 13.45 18.11 5.01
N LYS A 239 13.79 17.36 3.96
CA LYS A 239 14.24 17.91 2.67
C LYS A 239 13.13 18.51 1.83
N SER A 240 11.87 18.10 2.07
CA SER A 240 10.72 18.56 1.27
C SER A 240 10.35 20.03 1.47
N GLY A 241 10.82 20.66 2.55
CA GLY A 241 10.42 22.01 2.93
C GLY A 241 9.07 22.09 3.65
N PHE A 242 8.53 20.96 4.10
CA PHE A 242 7.28 20.87 4.86
C PHE A 242 7.50 20.22 6.22
N VAL A 243 6.55 20.45 7.13
CA VAL A 243 6.43 19.78 8.42
C VAL A 243 5.04 19.19 8.57
N ILE A 244 4.92 18.13 9.34
CA ILE A 244 3.65 17.43 9.58
C ILE A 244 3.27 17.64 11.05
N ALA A 245 2.17 18.37 11.26
CA ALA A 245 1.62 18.62 12.60
C ALA A 245 0.75 17.44 13.07
N ASP A 246 0.29 17.49 14.32
CA ASP A 246 -0.62 16.47 14.87
C ASP A 246 -1.92 16.38 14.03
N PRO A 247 -2.24 15.20 13.47
CA PRO A 247 -3.44 15.01 12.65
C PRO A 247 -4.74 15.15 13.46
N LEU A 248 -4.75 14.78 14.75
CA LEU A 248 -5.97 14.82 15.56
C LEU A 248 -6.36 16.28 15.87
N GLY A 249 -5.40 17.10 16.24
CA GLY A 249 -5.61 18.53 16.48
C GLY A 249 -6.03 19.28 15.22
N ALA A 250 -5.39 18.98 14.09
CA ALA A 250 -5.72 19.58 12.80
C ALA A 250 -7.11 19.17 12.31
N ALA A 251 -7.49 17.89 12.47
CA ALA A 251 -8.84 17.42 12.15
C ALA A 251 -9.90 18.17 12.97
N LYS A 252 -9.70 18.25 14.29
CA LYS A 252 -10.62 18.97 15.19
C LYS A 252 -10.82 20.42 14.77
N ALA A 253 -9.73 21.12 14.43
CA ALA A 253 -9.81 22.51 13.98
C ALA A 253 -10.60 22.63 12.66
N ALA A 254 -10.30 21.79 11.66
CA ALA A 254 -10.98 21.79 10.38
C ALA A 254 -12.47 21.42 10.50
N LEU A 255 -12.83 20.44 11.35
CA LEU A 255 -14.21 20.05 11.61
C LEU A 255 -15.04 21.20 12.19
N VAL A 256 -14.47 21.99 13.10
CA VAL A 256 -15.14 23.19 13.62
C VAL A 256 -15.41 24.20 12.50
N GLU A 257 -14.48 24.40 11.58
CA GLU A 257 -14.63 25.35 10.48
C GLU A 257 -15.68 24.93 9.45
N VAL A 258 -15.88 23.62 9.21
CA VAL A 258 -16.80 23.12 8.18
C VAL A 258 -18.19 22.77 8.70
N ARG A 259 -18.40 22.70 10.01
CA ARG A 259 -19.62 22.21 10.68
C ARG A 259 -20.92 22.78 10.09
N ASP A 260 -20.99 24.09 9.89
CA ASP A 260 -22.20 24.76 9.38
C ASP A 260 -22.17 24.99 7.86
N LYS A 261 -21.10 24.47 7.19
CA LYS A 261 -20.86 24.71 5.77
C LYS A 261 -21.05 23.46 4.93
N ALA A 262 -21.13 22.28 5.53
CA ALA A 262 -21.22 21.00 4.85
C ALA A 262 -22.38 20.17 5.40
N ASP A 263 -22.98 19.38 4.52
CA ASP A 263 -24.04 18.42 4.84
C ASP A 263 -23.43 17.04 5.13
N VAL A 264 -22.25 16.76 4.55
CA VAL A 264 -21.46 15.54 4.79
C VAL A 264 -19.99 15.92 5.01
N THR A 265 -19.38 15.32 6.03
CA THR A 265 -18.00 15.56 6.41
C THR A 265 -17.16 14.30 6.18
N VAL A 266 -16.12 14.40 5.35
CA VAL A 266 -15.25 13.31 4.96
C VAL A 266 -13.80 13.64 5.34
N VAL A 267 -13.18 12.82 6.16
CA VAL A 267 -11.71 12.81 6.30
C VAL A 267 -11.11 11.93 5.24
N VAL A 268 -10.15 12.46 4.49
CA VAL A 268 -9.34 11.73 3.51
C VAL A 268 -7.91 11.73 4.02
N GLY A 269 -7.36 10.56 4.35
CA GLY A 269 -6.09 10.57 5.07
C GLY A 269 -5.18 9.40 4.83
N TYR A 270 -3.87 9.71 4.80
CA TYR A 270 -2.81 8.71 4.87
C TYR A 270 -2.49 8.46 6.35
N LEU A 271 -3.25 7.53 6.96
CA LEU A 271 -3.39 7.41 8.40
C LEU A 271 -3.30 5.95 8.84
N LYS A 272 -2.53 5.70 9.90
CA LYS A 272 -2.49 4.41 10.58
C LYS A 272 -3.84 4.10 11.25
N MET A 273 -4.17 2.83 11.38
CA MET A 273 -5.42 2.37 12.00
C MET A 273 -5.68 2.98 13.39
N GLN A 274 -4.63 3.20 14.17
CA GLN A 274 -4.74 3.80 15.50
C GLN A 274 -5.24 5.25 15.42
N THR A 275 -4.72 6.05 14.49
CA THR A 275 -5.14 7.43 14.25
C THR A 275 -6.58 7.48 13.75
N VAL A 276 -6.93 6.62 12.80
CA VAL A 276 -8.30 6.47 12.27
C VAL A 276 -9.29 6.18 13.39
N ASN A 277 -8.99 5.22 14.28
CA ASN A 277 -9.86 4.88 15.40
C ASN A 277 -10.03 6.06 16.36
N LYS A 278 -8.96 6.78 16.71
CA LYS A 278 -9.03 7.95 17.56
C LYS A 278 -9.86 9.08 16.94
N LEU A 279 -9.66 9.35 15.63
CA LEU A 279 -10.45 10.33 14.90
C LEU A 279 -11.95 10.02 14.98
N ALA A 280 -12.36 8.80 14.63
CA ALA A 280 -13.75 8.39 14.65
C ALA A 280 -14.36 8.44 16.06
N MET A 281 -13.62 7.98 17.07
CA MET A 281 -14.11 7.97 18.46
C MET A 281 -14.23 9.36 19.09
N GLN A 282 -13.40 10.31 18.68
CA GLN A 282 -13.33 11.65 19.27
C GLN A 282 -14.23 12.68 18.55
N ASN A 283 -14.75 12.38 17.37
CA ASN A 283 -15.49 13.33 16.55
C ASN A 283 -16.83 12.73 16.09
N ALA A 284 -17.90 13.08 16.78
CA ALA A 284 -19.25 12.61 16.47
C ALA A 284 -19.83 13.24 15.19
N ASP A 285 -19.30 14.39 14.77
CA ASP A 285 -19.72 15.13 13.57
C ASP A 285 -19.04 14.63 12.29
N LEU A 286 -18.33 13.49 12.36
CA LEU A 286 -17.61 12.91 11.23
C LEU A 286 -18.41 11.77 10.64
N ASP A 287 -18.78 11.89 9.35
CA ASP A 287 -19.60 10.90 8.65
C ASP A 287 -18.78 9.80 8.00
N LEU A 288 -17.63 10.15 7.40
CA LEU A 288 -16.81 9.24 6.61
C LEU A 288 -15.32 9.42 6.88
N ILE A 289 -14.59 8.32 6.91
CA ILE A 289 -13.12 8.31 6.86
C ILE A 289 -12.67 7.42 5.71
N ILE A 290 -12.02 8.01 4.73
CA ILE A 290 -11.31 7.30 3.66
C ILE A 290 -9.85 7.26 4.07
N ALA A 291 -9.40 6.13 4.60
CA ALA A 291 -8.05 5.95 5.12
C ALA A 291 -7.17 5.19 4.14
N ALA A 292 -5.89 5.46 4.23
CA ALA A 292 -4.82 4.76 3.52
C ALA A 292 -3.62 4.61 4.44
N ASP A 293 -2.77 3.62 4.23
CA ASP A 293 -1.49 3.47 4.92
C ASP A 293 -0.50 2.62 4.09
N ASP A 294 0.76 2.54 4.53
CA ASP A 294 1.83 1.80 3.82
C ASP A 294 1.52 0.31 3.61
N ARG A 295 0.61 -0.28 4.37
CA ARG A 295 0.21 -1.67 4.19
C ARG A 295 -0.62 -1.87 2.93
N GLY A 296 -1.39 -0.86 2.52
CA GLY A 296 -2.24 -0.89 1.33
C GLY A 296 -3.27 -2.02 1.32
N ILE A 297 -3.69 -2.47 2.51
CA ILE A 297 -4.62 -3.58 2.67
C ILE A 297 -6.04 -3.05 2.68
N VAL A 298 -6.91 -3.68 1.89
CA VAL A 298 -8.35 -3.44 1.91
C VAL A 298 -8.96 -4.18 3.10
N PHE A 299 -9.73 -3.47 3.90
CA PHE A 299 -10.56 -4.03 4.97
C PHE A 299 -12.03 -3.83 4.61
N ASP A 300 -12.90 -4.70 5.12
CA ASP A 300 -14.34 -4.48 4.99
C ASP A 300 -14.73 -3.13 5.63
N PRO A 301 -15.65 -2.39 5.00
CA PRO A 301 -16.18 -1.16 5.58
C PRO A 301 -16.72 -1.40 6.98
N ARG A 302 -16.43 -0.48 7.90
CA ARG A 302 -16.86 -0.64 9.29
C ARG A 302 -17.37 0.66 9.88
N GLN A 303 -18.40 0.59 10.71
CA GLN A 303 -18.87 1.70 11.49
C GLN A 303 -18.02 1.84 12.77
N VAL A 304 -17.50 3.03 13.02
CA VAL A 304 -16.80 3.38 14.25
C VAL A 304 -17.39 4.70 14.76
N ASN A 305 -18.12 4.66 15.89
CA ASN A 305 -18.96 5.75 16.33
C ASN A 305 -19.93 6.14 15.19
N ASN A 306 -20.04 7.42 14.84
CA ASN A 306 -20.89 7.87 13.72
C ASN A 306 -20.22 7.75 12.35
N ALA A 307 -18.90 7.52 12.28
CA ALA A 307 -18.18 7.49 11.01
C ALA A 307 -18.18 6.10 10.35
N LEU A 308 -18.50 6.05 9.06
CA LEU A 308 -18.19 4.91 8.21
C LEU A 308 -16.69 4.99 7.83
N VAL A 309 -15.93 3.96 8.16
CA VAL A 309 -14.49 3.87 7.88
C VAL A 309 -14.25 2.89 6.74
N VAL A 310 -13.57 3.37 5.70
CA VAL A 310 -13.11 2.57 4.56
C VAL A 310 -11.61 2.76 4.35
N TYR A 311 -10.96 1.76 3.75
CA TYR A 311 -9.53 1.80 3.45
C TYR A 311 -9.30 1.70 1.95
N ALA A 312 -8.52 2.61 1.40
CA ALA A 312 -8.10 2.56 0.00
C ALA A 312 -7.00 1.50 -0.21
N ALA A 313 -7.06 0.79 -1.33
CA ALA A 313 -6.04 -0.16 -1.75
C ALA A 313 -4.91 0.55 -2.49
N LYS A 314 -3.68 0.06 -2.31
CA LYS A 314 -2.50 0.57 -3.01
C LYS A 314 -2.51 0.24 -4.52
N GLU A 315 -1.78 1.05 -5.29
CA GLU A 315 -1.44 0.80 -6.69
C GLU A 315 -2.67 0.63 -7.60
N THR A 316 -3.77 1.28 -7.25
CA THR A 316 -5.05 1.21 -7.97
C THR A 316 -5.58 -0.21 -8.26
N LYS A 317 -5.08 -1.24 -7.60
CA LYS A 317 -5.52 -2.63 -7.81
C LYS A 317 -7.00 -2.84 -7.50
N HIS A 318 -7.49 -2.13 -6.49
CA HIS A 318 -8.91 -2.08 -6.14
C HIS A 318 -9.34 -0.62 -6.09
N LEU A 319 -10.44 -0.34 -6.76
CA LEU A 319 -11.13 0.95 -6.67
C LEU A 319 -12.19 0.87 -5.58
N GLY A 320 -12.10 1.77 -4.60
CA GLY A 320 -13.18 1.91 -3.63
C GLY A 320 -14.36 2.65 -4.24
N GLU A 321 -15.57 2.22 -3.92
CA GLU A 321 -16.82 2.80 -4.38
C GLU A 321 -17.73 3.05 -3.18
N LEU A 322 -18.01 4.33 -2.90
CA LEU A 322 -18.96 4.79 -1.90
C LEU A 322 -20.19 5.32 -2.61
N ARG A 323 -21.37 4.87 -2.21
CA ARG A 323 -22.67 5.32 -2.71
C ARG A 323 -23.40 6.08 -1.63
N PHE A 324 -23.92 7.27 -1.98
CA PHE A 324 -24.64 8.16 -1.10
C PHE A 324 -26.10 8.18 -1.52
N TYR A 325 -26.96 7.97 -0.57
CA TYR A 325 -28.42 7.99 -0.79
C TYR A 325 -28.99 9.21 -0.04
N ALA A 326 -29.79 9.96 -0.74
CA ALA A 326 -30.51 11.11 -0.17
C ALA A 326 -31.99 10.76 -0.05
N ASP A 327 -32.64 11.26 1.00
CA ASP A 327 -34.07 11.17 1.17
C ASP A 327 -34.83 12.15 0.24
N ALA A 328 -36.16 12.23 0.39
CA ALA A 328 -37.00 13.11 -0.42
C ALA A 328 -36.72 14.59 -0.17
N GLU A 329 -36.21 14.94 0.97
CA GLU A 329 -35.82 16.30 1.39
C GLU A 329 -34.39 16.64 0.93
N GLY A 330 -33.64 15.65 0.43
CA GLY A 330 -32.26 15.79 -0.08
C GLY A 330 -31.20 15.67 1.01
N VAL A 331 -31.56 15.18 2.19
CA VAL A 331 -30.61 14.87 3.25
C VAL A 331 -29.95 13.54 2.95
N VAL A 332 -28.62 13.48 2.99
CA VAL A 332 -27.88 12.22 2.87
C VAL A 332 -28.01 11.43 4.17
N ASP A 333 -28.75 10.33 4.11
CA ASP A 333 -29.12 9.54 5.28
C ASP A 333 -28.45 8.15 5.33
N ARG A 334 -27.86 7.70 4.20
CA ARG A 334 -27.26 6.37 4.08
C ARG A 334 -26.06 6.36 3.16
N PHE A 335 -25.06 5.56 3.57
CA PHE A 335 -23.87 5.25 2.77
C PHE A 335 -23.74 3.73 2.59
N THR A 336 -23.31 3.32 1.42
CA THR A 336 -22.83 1.95 1.19
C THR A 336 -21.43 1.98 0.58
N ALA A 337 -20.62 0.98 0.87
CA ALA A 337 -19.25 0.91 0.38
C ALA A 337 -18.91 -0.48 -0.11
N ARG A 338 -18.15 -0.55 -1.21
CA ARG A 338 -17.58 -1.78 -1.73
C ARG A 338 -16.24 -1.54 -2.41
N TYR A 339 -15.59 -2.62 -2.79
CA TYR A 339 -14.35 -2.58 -3.56
C TYR A 339 -14.53 -3.27 -4.89
N VAL A 340 -14.03 -2.65 -5.94
CA VAL A 340 -14.01 -3.20 -7.29
C VAL A 340 -12.56 -3.56 -7.62
N GLU A 341 -12.32 -4.83 -7.87
CA GLU A 341 -11.03 -5.31 -8.36
C GLU A 341 -10.86 -4.89 -9.82
N LEU A 342 -9.83 -4.09 -10.10
CA LEU A 342 -9.55 -3.62 -11.46
C LEU A 342 -8.75 -4.68 -12.23
N ASP A 343 -9.42 -5.76 -12.60
CA ASP A 343 -8.87 -6.92 -13.30
C ASP A 343 -9.05 -6.83 -14.83
N GLY A 344 -8.66 -7.89 -15.55
CA GLY A 344 -8.72 -7.97 -17.01
C GLY A 344 -10.14 -8.04 -17.62
N ILE A 345 -11.19 -8.14 -16.79
CA ILE A 345 -12.59 -8.05 -17.25
C ILE A 345 -12.96 -6.61 -17.60
N ILE A 346 -12.35 -5.65 -16.91
CA ILE A 346 -12.60 -4.24 -17.13
C ILE A 346 -11.77 -3.78 -18.33
N PRO A 347 -12.41 -3.25 -19.40
CA PRO A 347 -11.67 -2.77 -20.56
C PRO A 347 -10.88 -1.49 -20.23
N ASP A 348 -9.71 -1.36 -20.83
CA ASP A 348 -8.96 -0.12 -20.76
C ASP A 348 -9.69 1.01 -21.52
N ASP A 349 -9.69 2.21 -20.94
CA ASP A 349 -10.08 3.41 -21.68
C ASP A 349 -9.04 3.70 -22.77
N PRO A 350 -9.45 3.84 -24.05
CA PRO A 350 -8.50 3.97 -25.16
C PRO A 350 -7.60 5.22 -25.07
N GLN A 351 -8.14 6.37 -24.63
CA GLN A 351 -7.38 7.61 -24.50
C GLN A 351 -6.32 7.48 -23.40
N MET A 352 -6.70 6.88 -22.28
CA MET A 352 -5.80 6.67 -21.16
C MET A 352 -4.73 5.62 -21.47
N ALA A 353 -5.08 4.57 -22.21
CA ALA A 353 -4.14 3.54 -22.67
C ALA A 353 -3.08 4.14 -23.61
N GLU A 354 -3.46 5.00 -24.55
CA GLU A 354 -2.53 5.71 -25.42
C GLU A 354 -1.61 6.62 -24.60
N MET A 355 -2.16 7.37 -23.65
CA MET A 355 -1.40 8.23 -22.74
C MET A 355 -0.37 7.42 -21.93
N THR A 356 -0.77 6.29 -21.37
CA THR A 356 0.11 5.40 -20.61
C THR A 356 1.23 4.85 -21.49
N ALA A 357 0.94 4.45 -22.72
CA ALA A 357 1.95 3.96 -23.65
C ALA A 357 2.97 5.04 -24.05
N ARG A 358 2.53 6.31 -24.17
CA ARG A 358 3.44 7.45 -24.40
C ARG A 358 4.31 7.70 -23.17
N ALA A 359 3.71 7.76 -21.99
CA ALA A 359 4.42 7.92 -20.73
C ALA A 359 5.53 6.87 -20.58
N ARG A 360 5.19 5.60 -20.86
CA ARG A 360 6.14 4.48 -20.81
C ARG A 360 7.37 4.74 -21.68
N LYS A 361 7.18 5.12 -22.93
CA LYS A 361 8.28 5.39 -23.87
C LYS A 361 9.20 6.51 -23.38
N GLU A 362 8.63 7.59 -22.86
CA GLU A 362 9.42 8.73 -22.36
C GLU A 362 10.18 8.35 -21.08
N ILE A 363 9.54 7.61 -20.16
CA ILE A 363 10.16 7.13 -18.92
C ILE A 363 11.30 6.15 -19.22
N ASP A 364 11.12 5.20 -20.13
CA ASP A 364 12.14 4.24 -20.53
C ASP A 364 13.40 4.91 -21.08
N VAL A 365 13.26 6.01 -21.83
CA VAL A 365 14.40 6.81 -22.32
C VAL A 365 15.18 7.40 -21.14
N VAL A 366 14.50 8.06 -20.20
CA VAL A 366 15.16 8.66 -19.02
C VAL A 366 15.81 7.59 -18.15
N GLN A 367 15.13 6.47 -17.91
CA GLN A 367 15.67 5.35 -17.12
C GLN A 367 16.91 4.75 -17.77
N THR A 368 16.92 4.61 -19.09
CA THR A 368 18.08 4.14 -19.84
C THR A 368 19.27 5.10 -19.68
N GLN A 369 19.04 6.40 -19.82
CA GLN A 369 20.09 7.43 -19.65
C GLN A 369 20.65 7.44 -18.23
N LEU A 370 19.78 7.31 -17.21
CA LEU A 370 20.21 7.21 -15.82
C LEU A 370 21.07 5.95 -15.57
N ALA A 371 20.67 4.80 -16.10
CA ALA A 371 21.43 3.56 -15.96
C ALA A 371 22.80 3.61 -16.67
N GLU A 372 22.89 4.34 -17.80
CA GLU A 372 24.15 4.59 -18.49
C GLU A 372 25.06 5.52 -17.69
N ALA A 373 24.52 6.59 -17.13
CA ALA A 373 25.25 7.50 -16.27
C ALA A 373 25.77 6.79 -15.00
N GLU A 374 24.95 5.95 -14.38
CA GLU A 374 25.34 5.12 -13.23
C GLU A 374 26.47 4.15 -13.59
N ALA A 375 26.38 3.47 -14.74
CA ALA A 375 27.43 2.57 -15.21
C ALA A 375 28.76 3.30 -15.45
N VAL A 376 28.74 4.49 -16.05
CA VAL A 376 29.93 5.33 -16.25
C VAL A 376 30.49 5.80 -14.91
N ALA A 377 29.65 6.24 -13.99
CA ALA A 377 30.07 6.72 -12.66
C ALA A 377 30.71 5.60 -11.81
N MET A 378 30.33 4.35 -12.06
CA MET A 378 30.85 3.16 -11.35
C MET A 378 32.01 2.49 -12.07
N ALA A 379 32.28 2.82 -13.31
CA ALA A 379 33.35 2.20 -14.11
C ALA A 379 34.71 2.34 -13.41
N GLY A 380 35.41 1.20 -13.24
CA GLY A 380 36.73 1.16 -12.59
C GLY A 380 36.73 1.35 -11.06
N LYS A 381 35.55 1.51 -10.42
CA LYS A 381 35.46 1.63 -8.96
C LYS A 381 35.17 0.25 -8.34
N VAL A 382 35.93 -0.13 -7.32
CA VAL A 382 35.62 -1.26 -6.46
C VAL A 382 34.65 -0.76 -5.39
N ARG A 383 33.40 -1.23 -5.45
CA ARG A 383 32.38 -0.90 -4.45
C ARG A 383 32.45 -1.92 -3.31
N ALA A 384 32.54 -1.42 -2.08
CA ALA A 384 32.30 -2.26 -0.93
C ALA A 384 30.84 -2.75 -0.97
N THR A 385 30.64 -4.03 -0.77
CA THR A 385 29.32 -4.67 -0.71
C THR A 385 29.33 -5.77 0.33
N PRO A 386 28.26 -5.95 1.09
CA PRO A 386 28.17 -7.06 2.04
C PRO A 386 27.89 -8.41 1.37
N TYR A 387 27.73 -8.44 0.05
CA TYR A 387 27.35 -9.61 -0.73
C TYR A 387 28.57 -10.27 -1.39
N ALA A 388 28.58 -11.61 -1.38
CA ALA A 388 29.62 -12.46 -1.98
C ALA A 388 29.23 -13.04 -3.35
N LEU A 389 27.94 -13.00 -3.72
CA LEU A 389 27.31 -13.62 -4.89
C LEU A 389 27.30 -15.16 -4.84
N SER A 390 26.33 -15.75 -5.55
CA SER A 390 26.09 -17.21 -5.53
C SER A 390 27.29 -18.03 -6.03
N GLU A 391 28.08 -17.50 -6.95
CA GLU A 391 29.27 -18.15 -7.51
C GLU A 391 30.35 -18.40 -6.44
N SER A 392 30.48 -17.50 -5.47
CA SER A 392 31.41 -17.71 -4.34
C SER A 392 30.94 -18.84 -3.42
N CYS A 393 29.63 -18.98 -3.23
CA CYS A 393 29.04 -20.05 -2.42
C CYS A 393 29.29 -21.43 -3.05
N ALA A 394 29.33 -21.53 -4.41
CA ALA A 394 29.53 -22.76 -5.14
C ALA A 394 30.87 -23.49 -4.82
N GLN A 395 31.86 -22.75 -4.30
CA GLN A 395 33.16 -23.33 -3.98
C GLN A 395 33.07 -24.34 -2.82
N CYS A 396 32.22 -24.11 -1.85
CA CYS A 396 32.01 -24.99 -0.69
C CYS A 396 30.64 -25.66 -0.69
N HIS A 397 29.60 -25.01 -1.22
CA HIS A 397 28.19 -25.46 -1.22
C HIS A 397 27.75 -25.89 -2.63
N LYS A 398 28.52 -26.77 -3.27
CA LYS A 398 28.32 -27.18 -4.67
C LYS A 398 26.96 -27.82 -4.92
N ALA A 399 26.49 -28.68 -4.02
CA ALA A 399 25.22 -29.37 -4.17
C ALA A 399 24.01 -28.40 -4.09
N GLU A 400 24.06 -27.46 -3.16
CA GLU A 400 23.07 -26.42 -2.96
C GLU A 400 23.04 -25.44 -4.14
N TYR A 401 24.22 -25.07 -4.65
CA TYR A 401 24.36 -24.23 -5.83
C TYR A 401 23.72 -24.86 -7.08
N GLU A 402 23.89 -26.17 -7.28
CA GLU A 402 23.28 -26.87 -8.41
C GLU A 402 21.74 -26.92 -8.34
N VAL A 403 21.16 -26.98 -7.14
CA VAL A 403 19.72 -26.87 -6.95
C VAL A 403 19.25 -25.46 -7.30
N TRP A 404 19.91 -24.44 -6.76
CA TRP A 404 19.60 -23.04 -7.04
C TRP A 404 19.72 -22.72 -8.52
N LYS A 405 20.80 -23.12 -9.18
CA LYS A 405 21.09 -22.87 -10.60
C LYS A 405 20.01 -23.40 -11.54
N LYS A 406 19.34 -24.49 -11.18
CA LYS A 406 18.23 -25.08 -11.94
C LYS A 406 16.88 -24.45 -11.60
N SER A 407 16.80 -23.65 -10.56
CA SER A 407 15.58 -22.99 -10.13
C SER A 407 15.28 -21.74 -10.95
N ARG A 408 14.03 -21.29 -10.93
CA ARG A 408 13.62 -20.00 -11.55
C ARG A 408 14.27 -18.80 -10.87
N HIS A 409 14.74 -18.93 -9.64
CA HIS A 409 15.40 -17.85 -8.90
C HIS A 409 16.68 -17.38 -9.59
N SER A 410 17.48 -18.31 -10.10
CA SER A 410 18.73 -17.98 -10.81
C SER A 410 18.54 -17.26 -12.16
N HIS A 411 17.29 -17.13 -12.63
CA HIS A 411 16.91 -16.50 -13.90
C HIS A 411 15.77 -15.50 -13.70
N ALA A 412 15.56 -15.04 -12.47
CA ALA A 412 14.41 -14.21 -12.11
C ALA A 412 14.39 -12.88 -12.87
N PHE A 413 15.55 -12.29 -13.18
CA PHE A 413 15.65 -11.01 -13.87
C PHE A 413 15.25 -11.08 -15.35
N ALA A 414 15.41 -12.22 -16.00
CA ALA A 414 15.05 -12.41 -17.42
C ALA A 414 13.56 -12.14 -17.69
N VAL A 415 12.68 -12.36 -16.70
CA VAL A 415 11.26 -12.01 -16.81
C VAL A 415 11.07 -10.49 -16.93
N LEU A 416 11.89 -9.70 -16.24
CA LEU A 416 11.82 -8.23 -16.33
C LEU A 416 12.32 -7.73 -17.68
N GLU A 417 13.33 -8.39 -18.26
CA GLU A 417 13.82 -8.10 -19.63
C GLU A 417 12.72 -8.38 -20.66
N GLU A 418 12.08 -9.56 -20.58
CA GLU A 418 10.96 -9.93 -21.46
C GLU A 418 9.79 -8.93 -21.38
N LYS A 419 9.47 -8.46 -20.16
CA LYS A 419 8.37 -7.54 -19.91
C LYS A 419 8.77 -6.06 -20.01
N GLN A 420 10.01 -5.76 -20.36
CA GLN A 420 10.54 -4.39 -20.40
C GLN A 420 10.37 -3.63 -19.08
N ARG A 421 10.61 -4.32 -17.94
CA ARG A 421 10.46 -3.80 -16.58
C ARG A 421 11.79 -3.72 -15.80
N ILE A 422 12.91 -3.67 -16.49
CA ILE A 422 14.26 -3.73 -15.91
C ILE A 422 14.61 -2.53 -15.02
N PHE A 423 13.84 -1.45 -15.10
CA PHE A 423 14.03 -0.24 -14.30
C PHE A 423 12.88 -0.01 -13.30
N ASP A 424 11.84 -0.84 -13.32
CA ASP A 424 10.69 -0.71 -12.44
C ASP A 424 11.09 -1.10 -11.01
N SER A 425 11.18 -0.13 -10.11
CA SER A 425 11.58 -0.31 -8.71
C SER A 425 10.69 -1.29 -7.95
N ASN A 426 9.41 -1.41 -8.34
CA ASN A 426 8.49 -2.37 -7.74
C ASN A 426 8.80 -3.82 -8.14
N CYS A 427 9.46 -4.02 -9.29
CA CYS A 427 9.83 -5.34 -9.78
C CYS A 427 11.27 -5.70 -9.38
N VAL A 428 12.20 -4.76 -9.58
CA VAL A 428 13.64 -4.98 -9.42
C VAL A 428 14.01 -5.43 -8.00
N GLY A 429 13.33 -4.92 -6.98
CA GLY A 429 13.60 -5.27 -5.58
C GLY A 429 13.48 -6.77 -5.28
N CYS A 430 12.53 -7.46 -5.92
CA CYS A 430 12.33 -8.90 -5.77
C CYS A 430 13.12 -9.74 -6.79
N HIS A 431 13.56 -9.12 -7.90
CA HIS A 431 14.24 -9.80 -9.01
C HIS A 431 15.76 -9.55 -9.04
N SER A 432 16.33 -8.93 -8.00
CA SER A 432 17.75 -8.67 -7.85
C SER A 432 18.21 -8.83 -6.40
N LEU A 433 19.53 -8.84 -6.19
CA LEU A 433 20.14 -8.91 -4.86
C LEU A 433 20.53 -7.53 -4.35
N GLY A 434 20.04 -7.16 -3.18
CA GLY A 434 20.47 -5.95 -2.47
C GLY A 434 20.11 -4.64 -3.18
N TYR A 435 18.98 -4.58 -3.87
CA TYR A 435 18.47 -3.34 -4.44
C TYR A 435 18.23 -2.31 -3.32
N ARG A 436 18.84 -1.13 -3.44
CA ARG A 436 18.89 -0.07 -2.41
C ARG A 436 19.62 -0.45 -1.11
N ASP A 437 20.33 -1.59 -1.10
CA ASP A 437 21.08 -2.11 0.06
C ASP A 437 22.49 -2.56 -0.37
N GLU A 438 23.27 -1.66 -0.96
CA GLU A 438 24.65 -1.85 -1.41
C GLU A 438 24.89 -2.98 -2.43
N GLY A 439 23.81 -3.52 -3.03
CA GLY A 439 23.83 -4.52 -4.09
C GLY A 439 23.51 -3.97 -5.47
N PHE A 440 22.38 -4.37 -6.03
CA PHE A 440 21.92 -3.97 -7.35
C PHE A 440 21.63 -2.47 -7.46
N VAL A 441 22.17 -1.84 -8.49
CA VAL A 441 21.90 -0.44 -8.86
C VAL A 441 21.09 -0.41 -10.15
N SER A 442 21.68 -0.92 -11.23
CA SER A 442 20.99 -1.11 -12.51
C SER A 442 21.62 -2.28 -13.26
N VAL A 443 20.92 -2.80 -14.26
CA VAL A 443 21.44 -3.91 -15.10
C VAL A 443 22.71 -3.51 -15.88
N LYS A 444 22.92 -2.23 -16.11
CA LYS A 444 24.14 -1.70 -16.76
C LYS A 444 25.29 -1.47 -15.79
N ALA A 445 24.98 -1.01 -14.58
CA ALA A 445 25.99 -0.66 -13.58
C ALA A 445 26.47 -1.88 -12.77
N THR A 446 25.55 -2.76 -12.38
CA THR A 446 25.83 -3.90 -11.50
C THR A 446 25.12 -5.18 -11.95
N PRO A 447 25.33 -5.66 -13.21
CA PRO A 447 24.61 -6.82 -13.77
C PRO A 447 24.79 -8.10 -12.95
N GLN A 448 25.90 -8.26 -12.23
CA GLN A 448 26.18 -9.43 -11.40
C GLN A 448 25.22 -9.60 -10.23
N PHE A 449 24.49 -8.55 -9.81
CA PHE A 449 23.48 -8.62 -8.76
C PHE A 449 22.06 -8.87 -9.30
N ALA A 450 21.90 -9.01 -10.62
CA ALA A 450 20.62 -9.43 -11.20
C ALA A 450 20.28 -10.87 -10.76
N ASN A 451 18.99 -11.18 -10.67
CA ASN A 451 18.43 -12.44 -10.18
C ASN A 451 18.33 -12.57 -8.65
N VAL A 452 17.62 -13.59 -8.20
CA VAL A 452 17.50 -13.95 -6.77
C VAL A 452 18.66 -14.87 -6.43
N HIS A 453 19.61 -14.39 -5.64
CA HIS A 453 20.81 -15.09 -5.22
C HIS A 453 20.60 -15.92 -3.94
N CYS A 454 21.60 -16.74 -3.57
CA CYS A 454 21.61 -17.44 -2.27
C CYS A 454 21.38 -16.47 -1.11
N GLU A 455 22.00 -15.31 -1.17
CA GLU A 455 21.98 -14.28 -0.16
C GLU A 455 20.65 -13.52 -0.06
N SER A 456 19.80 -13.59 -1.09
CA SER A 456 18.42 -13.07 -1.01
C SER A 456 17.58 -13.80 0.04
N CYS A 457 17.90 -15.07 0.31
CA CYS A 457 17.26 -15.91 1.33
C CYS A 457 18.08 -15.99 2.61
N HIS A 458 19.41 -16.16 2.49
CA HIS A 458 20.31 -16.42 3.60
C HIS A 458 20.91 -15.15 4.23
N GLY A 459 20.77 -13.99 3.55
CA GLY A 459 21.38 -12.72 3.95
C GLY A 459 22.82 -12.55 3.45
N PRO A 460 23.43 -11.37 3.66
CA PRO A 460 24.77 -11.03 3.19
C PRO A 460 25.84 -12.03 3.66
N GLY A 461 26.68 -12.52 2.73
CA GLY A 461 27.64 -13.61 2.97
C GLY A 461 29.11 -13.24 2.82
N ALA A 462 29.46 -11.96 2.51
CA ALA A 462 30.84 -11.59 2.23
C ALA A 462 31.80 -11.90 3.39
N GLU A 463 31.40 -11.67 4.63
CA GLU A 463 32.21 -11.98 5.80
C GLU A 463 32.35 -13.50 6.05
N HIS A 464 31.30 -14.27 5.76
CA HIS A 464 31.35 -15.73 5.81
C HIS A 464 32.35 -16.29 4.81
N VAL A 465 32.35 -15.79 3.57
CA VAL A 465 33.28 -16.24 2.53
C VAL A 465 34.73 -15.92 2.88
N LYS A 466 35.01 -14.77 3.54
CA LYS A 466 36.35 -14.41 4.00
C LYS A 466 36.87 -15.32 5.12
N ALA A 467 35.99 -15.74 6.02
CA ALA A 467 36.36 -16.57 7.17
C ALA A 467 35.26 -17.60 7.46
N PRO A 468 35.16 -18.67 6.64
CA PRO A 468 34.05 -19.62 6.70
C PRO A 468 34.11 -20.45 7.98
N THR A 469 33.13 -20.22 8.87
CA THR A 469 32.89 -21.02 10.07
C THR A 469 31.42 -21.36 10.19
N ALA A 470 31.08 -22.51 10.80
CA ALA A 470 29.70 -22.97 10.93
C ALA A 470 28.78 -22.01 11.73
N GLY A 471 29.34 -21.08 12.50
CA GLY A 471 28.59 -20.17 13.37
C GLY A 471 28.42 -18.74 12.85
N ASN A 472 29.09 -18.35 11.76
CA ASN A 472 29.10 -16.96 11.31
C ASN A 472 28.18 -16.67 10.11
N TYR A 473 27.24 -17.54 9.83
CA TYR A 473 26.23 -17.32 8.79
C TYR A 473 24.81 -17.60 9.31
N LYS A 474 23.82 -16.93 8.73
CA LYS A 474 22.44 -16.96 9.21
C LYS A 474 21.79 -18.33 9.00
N THR A 475 20.85 -18.64 9.88
CA THR A 475 20.00 -19.84 9.77
C THR A 475 19.20 -19.89 8.47
N PRO A 476 18.84 -21.12 8.02
CA PRO A 476 18.01 -21.29 6.82
C PRO A 476 16.74 -20.44 6.83
N PRO A 477 16.29 -19.99 5.66
CA PRO A 477 15.10 -19.17 5.54
C PRO A 477 13.86 -19.93 6.01
N LYS A 478 12.92 -19.19 6.58
CA LYS A 478 11.60 -19.67 6.96
C LYS A 478 10.56 -19.16 5.96
N ASN A 479 9.32 -19.64 6.07
CA ASN A 479 8.21 -19.18 5.22
C ASN A 479 8.14 -17.64 5.12
N GLN A 480 8.35 -16.91 6.23
CA GLN A 480 8.34 -15.45 6.23
C GLN A 480 9.37 -14.81 5.28
N SER A 481 10.53 -15.46 5.10
CA SER A 481 11.55 -14.95 4.16
C SER A 481 11.07 -15.03 2.70
N CYS A 482 10.26 -16.03 2.37
CA CYS A 482 9.67 -16.17 1.03
C CYS A 482 8.62 -15.09 0.76
N LEU A 483 7.85 -14.71 1.78
CA LEU A 483 6.73 -13.76 1.66
C LEU A 483 7.17 -12.31 1.42
N VAL A 484 8.47 -12.01 1.50
CA VAL A 484 9.01 -10.70 1.11
C VAL A 484 8.84 -10.47 -0.40
N CYS A 485 8.96 -11.54 -1.22
CA CYS A 485 8.81 -11.50 -2.67
C CYS A 485 7.54 -12.22 -3.15
N HIS A 486 7.18 -13.33 -2.49
CA HIS A 486 5.98 -14.11 -2.80
C HIS A 486 4.80 -13.62 -1.97
N ASP A 487 4.44 -12.35 -2.13
CA ASP A 487 3.24 -11.78 -1.56
C ASP A 487 2.00 -12.14 -2.38
N ARG A 488 0.83 -11.76 -1.87
CA ARG A 488 -0.45 -12.05 -2.51
C ARG A 488 -0.60 -11.38 -3.88
N ASP A 489 0.02 -10.23 -4.06
CA ASP A 489 -0.13 -9.42 -5.27
C ASP A 489 0.77 -9.91 -6.39
N ASN A 490 2.00 -10.36 -6.05
CA ASN A 490 3.02 -10.77 -7.01
C ASN A 490 3.10 -12.28 -7.20
N SER A 491 2.56 -13.06 -6.26
CA SER A 491 2.55 -14.53 -6.32
C SER A 491 1.28 -15.09 -5.65
N PRO A 492 0.09 -14.83 -6.20
CA PRO A 492 -1.20 -15.16 -5.56
C PRO A 492 -1.38 -16.66 -5.29
N ASP A 493 -0.74 -17.51 -6.10
CA ASP A 493 -0.79 -18.98 -5.96
C ASP A 493 0.33 -19.55 -5.10
N PHE A 494 1.11 -18.69 -4.43
CA PHE A 494 2.20 -19.15 -3.59
C PHE A 494 1.68 -19.90 -2.36
N VAL A 495 2.08 -21.16 -2.25
CA VAL A 495 1.86 -22.03 -1.09
C VAL A 495 3.22 -22.61 -0.71
N PHE A 496 3.71 -22.29 0.48
CA PHE A 496 5.06 -22.66 0.91
C PHE A 496 5.32 -24.16 0.77
N GLU A 497 4.39 -25.01 1.20
CA GLU A 497 4.50 -26.47 1.15
C GLU A 497 4.62 -27.02 -0.29
N LYS A 498 4.07 -26.28 -1.26
CA LYS A 498 4.13 -26.64 -2.70
C LYS A 498 5.41 -26.14 -3.37
N TYR A 499 5.88 -24.94 -2.99
CA TYR A 499 7.02 -24.28 -3.66
C TYR A 499 8.36 -24.63 -3.00
N TRP A 500 8.37 -24.83 -1.68
CA TRP A 500 9.57 -25.15 -0.93
C TRP A 500 10.36 -26.36 -1.47
N PRO A 501 9.75 -27.52 -1.81
CA PRO A 501 10.49 -28.68 -2.32
C PRO A 501 11.27 -28.41 -3.60
N VAL A 502 10.91 -27.40 -4.38
CA VAL A 502 11.59 -27.05 -5.66
C VAL A 502 12.94 -26.39 -5.42
N ILE A 503 13.09 -25.67 -4.29
CA ILE A 503 14.31 -24.91 -3.97
C ILE A 503 15.04 -25.46 -2.73
N ALA A 504 14.40 -26.33 -1.96
CA ALA A 504 15.01 -26.94 -0.78
C ALA A 504 16.22 -27.80 -1.17
N HIS A 505 17.35 -27.54 -0.55
CA HIS A 505 18.62 -28.24 -0.80
C HIS A 505 19.20 -28.88 0.46
N ASN A 506 18.49 -28.84 1.60
CA ASN A 506 18.86 -29.52 2.82
C ASN A 506 17.77 -30.55 3.21
N ASN A 507 18.12 -31.85 3.18
CA ASN A 507 17.19 -32.95 3.47
C ASN A 507 16.69 -33.01 4.93
N SER A 508 17.16 -32.15 5.82
CA SER A 508 16.75 -32.14 7.23
C SER A 508 15.32 -31.60 7.45
N LEU A 509 14.71 -30.99 6.43
CA LEU A 509 13.30 -30.54 6.46
C LEU A 509 12.48 -31.38 5.48
N LYS A 510 12.33 -32.70 5.73
CA LYS A 510 11.28 -33.48 5.05
C LYS A 510 9.92 -32.83 5.40
N PRO A 511 9.07 -32.52 4.40
CA PRO A 511 7.71 -32.14 4.70
C PRO A 511 7.07 -33.25 5.53
N ALA A 512 6.37 -32.92 6.60
CA ALA A 512 5.51 -33.88 7.27
C ALA A 512 4.63 -34.51 6.19
N ALA A 513 4.72 -35.82 6.02
CA ALA A 513 3.94 -36.56 5.05
C ALA A 513 2.48 -36.15 5.21
N ALA A 514 1.86 -35.70 4.14
CA ALA A 514 0.44 -35.42 4.12
C ALA A 514 -0.26 -36.70 4.58
N THR A 515 -0.81 -36.69 5.76
CA THR A 515 -1.65 -37.78 6.29
C THR A 515 -2.81 -37.90 5.31
N GLN A 516 -2.74 -38.89 4.44
CA GLN A 516 -3.89 -39.33 3.66
C GLN A 516 -4.96 -39.74 4.66
N ASP A 517 -6.00 -38.93 4.74
CA ASP A 517 -7.22 -39.29 5.49
C ASP A 517 -7.85 -40.52 4.81
N LYS A 518 -7.53 -41.69 5.37
CA LYS A 518 -8.12 -42.98 4.99
C LYS A 518 -9.47 -43.19 5.68
N THR A 519 -10.34 -42.21 5.73
CA THR A 519 -11.71 -42.35 6.20
C THR A 519 -12.73 -41.95 5.12
N ARG A 520 -12.73 -42.70 4.02
CA ARG A 520 -13.93 -42.87 3.21
C ARG A 520 -14.21 -44.37 3.03
N GLY A 521 -14.75 -44.97 4.10
CA GLY A 521 -15.39 -46.26 4.04
C GLY A 521 -16.61 -46.19 3.14
N GLY A 522 -16.50 -46.87 2.01
CA GLY A 522 -17.59 -46.97 1.06
C GLY A 522 -18.73 -47.81 1.64
N VAL A 523 -19.88 -47.20 1.83
CA VAL A 523 -21.15 -47.94 2.02
C VAL A 523 -21.64 -48.39 0.66
N ARG A 524 -21.40 -49.65 0.32
CA ARG A 524 -22.05 -50.37 -0.81
C ARG A 524 -23.53 -50.57 -0.47
N ARG A 525 -24.42 -49.81 -1.08
CA ARG A 525 -25.86 -50.13 -1.14
C ARG A 525 -26.08 -51.25 -2.14
N GLN A 526 -26.41 -52.42 -1.65
CA GLN A 526 -26.99 -53.49 -2.48
C GLN A 526 -28.42 -53.11 -2.87
N VAL A 527 -28.66 -53.00 -4.15
CA VAL A 527 -30.01 -52.93 -4.70
C VAL A 527 -30.48 -54.34 -4.96
N LYS A 528 -31.44 -54.81 -4.15
CA LYS A 528 -32.20 -56.06 -4.41
C LYS A 528 -33.25 -55.77 -5.49
N LYS A 529 -33.16 -56.52 -6.59
CA LYS A 529 -34.22 -56.64 -7.59
C LYS A 529 -35.43 -57.37 -6.97
N ARG A 530 -36.56 -56.79 -7.05
CA ARG A 530 -37.85 -57.41 -7.33
C ARG A 530 -38.72 -56.48 -8.18
#